data_795c11a01a6bf5e21f1eb10fe05cc3cd
#
_entry.id   795c11a01a6bf5e21f1eb10fe05cc3cd
#
_cell.length_a   1.000
_cell.length_b   1.000
_cell.length_c   1.000
_cell.angle_alpha   90.00
_cell.angle_beta   90.00
_cell.angle_gamma   90.00
#
_symmetry.space_group_name_H-M   'P 1'
#
loop_
_entity.id
_entity.type
_entity.pdbx_description
1 polymer ?
#
loop_
_entity_poly.entity_id
_entity_poly.type
_entity_poly.pdbx_seq_one_letter_code
_entity_poly.pdbx_strand_id
1 'polypeptide(L)'
;VKEAIVNAICHRDYTSNASVQVMLFRDRLEVWNPGTLPYGLTVQKLHGPHKSLPANPLLADPMYWNGYIEKVGTGTEDIINKCREYGLKTPEFYQEEDFRVVIWRADNEGSVPKRSNDDPKAFQSVPTDEEKLLEAIKETPSISRAELSKRLKISERQVRKITDQLREKGVLIREGGNSGKWIINRT
;
A
#
# COMPACT_ATOMS: atom_id res chain seq x y z
N VAL A 1 10.06 -9.09 -1.45
CA VAL A 1 9.11 -7.99 -1.75
C VAL A 1 9.20 -7.56 -3.21
N LYS A 2 10.41 -7.18 -3.72
CA LYS A 2 10.60 -6.76 -5.12
C LYS A 2 9.96 -7.77 -6.09
N GLU A 3 10.30 -9.04 -5.97
CA GLU A 3 9.79 -10.12 -6.81
C GLU A 3 8.26 -10.21 -6.80
N ALA A 4 7.63 -10.12 -5.61
CA ALA A 4 6.18 -10.18 -5.50
C ALA A 4 5.49 -9.02 -6.24
N ILE A 5 6.07 -7.81 -6.20
CA ILE A 5 5.52 -6.63 -6.87
C ILE A 5 5.70 -6.76 -8.39
N VAL A 6 6.87 -7.18 -8.85
CA VAL A 6 7.13 -7.33 -10.29
C VAL A 6 6.26 -8.44 -10.88
N ASN A 7 6.11 -9.56 -10.18
CA ASN A 7 5.19 -10.63 -10.57
C ASN A 7 3.74 -10.11 -10.65
N ALA A 8 3.31 -9.31 -9.68
CA ALA A 8 1.99 -8.70 -9.73
C ALA A 8 1.78 -7.84 -10.99
N ILE A 9 2.79 -7.07 -11.42
CA ILE A 9 2.75 -6.27 -12.64
C ILE A 9 2.71 -7.16 -13.89
N CYS A 10 3.56 -8.19 -13.96
CA CYS A 10 3.67 -9.07 -15.12
C CYS A 10 2.46 -9.98 -15.30
N HIS A 11 1.75 -10.30 -14.22
CA HIS A 11 0.59 -11.20 -14.22
C HIS A 11 -0.76 -10.50 -13.99
N ARG A 12 -0.77 -9.15 -13.90
CA ARG A 12 -2.01 -8.40 -13.75
C ARG A 12 -2.94 -8.61 -14.95
N ASP A 13 -4.22 -8.72 -14.67
CA ASP A 13 -5.26 -8.55 -15.70
C ASP A 13 -5.45 -7.05 -16.00
N TYR A 14 -4.92 -6.60 -17.13
CA TYR A 14 -5.02 -5.19 -17.58
C TYR A 14 -6.38 -4.85 -18.19
N THR A 15 -7.28 -5.82 -18.34
CA THR A 15 -8.68 -5.56 -18.70
C THR A 15 -9.52 -5.19 -17.49
N SER A 16 -9.05 -5.51 -16.29
CA SER A 16 -9.69 -5.12 -15.04
C SER A 16 -9.40 -3.67 -14.68
N ASN A 17 -10.41 -2.95 -14.19
CA ASN A 17 -10.27 -1.60 -13.63
C ASN A 17 -9.61 -1.59 -12.23
N ALA A 18 -9.49 -2.74 -11.56
CA ALA A 18 -8.82 -2.85 -10.28
C ALA A 18 -7.30 -2.65 -10.42
N SER A 19 -6.64 -2.14 -9.39
CA SER A 19 -5.19 -1.89 -9.36
C SER A 19 -4.45 -2.93 -8.53
N VAL A 20 -3.16 -3.15 -8.84
CA VAL A 20 -2.26 -3.84 -7.91
C VAL A 20 -2.18 -3.04 -6.61
N GLN A 21 -2.36 -3.72 -5.49
CA GLN A 21 -2.31 -3.10 -4.17
C GLN A 21 -1.16 -3.72 -3.35
N VAL A 22 -0.37 -2.87 -2.71
CA VAL A 22 0.68 -3.28 -1.78
C VAL A 22 0.32 -2.75 -0.41
N MET A 23 -0.03 -3.63 0.51
CA MET A 23 -0.51 -3.28 1.84
C MET A 23 0.50 -3.72 2.90
N LEU A 24 0.93 -2.77 3.72
CA LEU A 24 1.85 -3.02 4.81
C LEU A 24 1.09 -3.02 6.14
N PHE A 25 0.98 -4.20 6.73
CA PHE A 25 0.42 -4.40 8.07
C PHE A 25 1.55 -4.44 9.12
N ARG A 26 1.17 -4.47 10.38
CA ARG A 26 2.12 -4.57 11.49
C ARG A 26 2.93 -5.86 11.44
N ASP A 27 2.29 -6.96 11.11
CA ASP A 27 2.80 -8.33 11.14
C ASP A 27 3.12 -8.91 9.76
N ARG A 28 2.66 -8.27 8.67
CA ARG A 28 2.80 -8.79 7.31
C ARG A 28 2.77 -7.70 6.25
N LEU A 29 3.20 -8.06 5.06
CA LEU A 29 3.00 -7.31 3.83
C LEU A 29 2.15 -8.16 2.90
N GLU A 30 1.15 -7.57 2.28
CA GLU A 30 0.32 -8.22 1.26
C GLU A 30 0.49 -7.52 -0.09
N VAL A 31 0.56 -8.32 -1.15
CA VAL A 31 0.51 -7.84 -2.54
C VAL A 31 -0.69 -8.48 -3.20
N TRP A 32 -1.66 -7.66 -3.56
CA TRP A 32 -2.88 -8.07 -4.23
C TRP A 32 -2.80 -7.72 -5.70
N ASN A 33 -3.16 -8.66 -6.55
CA ASN A 33 -3.09 -8.53 -7.99
C ASN A 33 -4.43 -8.94 -8.62
N PRO A 34 -5.13 -8.03 -9.32
CA PRO A 34 -6.29 -8.38 -10.12
C PRO A 34 -5.84 -9.25 -11.31
N GLY A 35 -6.00 -10.55 -11.17
CA GLY A 35 -5.58 -11.56 -12.14
C GLY A 35 -5.67 -12.95 -11.54
N THR A 36 -5.59 -13.94 -12.41
CA THR A 36 -5.65 -15.34 -12.03
C THR A 36 -4.38 -16.08 -12.44
N LEU A 37 -4.10 -17.18 -11.74
CA LEU A 37 -3.01 -18.07 -12.12
C LEU A 37 -3.26 -18.63 -13.53
N PRO A 38 -2.21 -18.81 -14.35
CA PRO A 38 -2.33 -19.45 -15.66
C PRO A 38 -2.96 -20.84 -15.56
N TYR A 39 -3.65 -21.25 -16.61
CA TYR A 39 -4.27 -22.57 -16.67
C TYR A 39 -3.27 -23.69 -16.33
N GLY A 40 -3.68 -24.59 -15.45
CA GLY A 40 -2.88 -25.73 -14.98
C GLY A 40 -1.86 -25.39 -13.86
N LEU A 41 -1.70 -24.11 -13.48
CA LEU A 41 -0.96 -23.69 -12.30
C LEU A 41 -1.92 -23.52 -11.12
N THR A 42 -1.57 -24.09 -9.98
CA THR A 42 -2.34 -23.98 -8.73
C THR A 42 -1.48 -23.36 -7.65
N VAL A 43 -2.10 -22.83 -6.60
CA VAL A 43 -1.42 -22.26 -5.44
C VAL A 43 -0.40 -23.25 -4.85
N GLN A 44 -0.74 -24.55 -4.80
CA GLN A 44 0.16 -25.59 -4.29
C GLN A 44 1.42 -25.73 -5.14
N LYS A 45 1.29 -25.61 -6.47
CA LYS A 45 2.43 -25.71 -7.40
C LYS A 45 3.39 -24.52 -7.32
N LEU A 46 2.96 -23.37 -6.74
CA LEU A 46 3.83 -22.22 -6.53
C LEU A 46 4.93 -22.46 -5.49
N HIS A 47 4.79 -23.49 -4.66
CA HIS A 47 5.80 -23.89 -3.67
C HIS A 47 6.94 -24.73 -4.24
N GLY A 48 6.90 -25.05 -5.53
CA GLY A 48 7.94 -25.82 -6.21
C GLY A 48 8.21 -25.31 -7.63
N PRO A 49 9.11 -25.99 -8.36
CA PRO A 49 9.45 -25.61 -9.73
C PRO A 49 8.23 -25.62 -10.65
N HIS A 50 8.00 -24.55 -11.37
CA HIS A 50 6.93 -24.45 -12.36
C HIS A 50 7.37 -23.57 -13.53
N LYS A 51 6.63 -23.65 -14.65
CA LYS A 51 6.91 -22.83 -15.82
C LYS A 51 6.49 -21.38 -15.57
N SER A 52 7.35 -20.42 -15.94
CA SER A 52 6.97 -19.02 -15.99
C SER A 52 6.12 -18.79 -17.25
N LEU A 53 4.87 -18.40 -17.04
CA LEU A 53 3.92 -18.08 -18.11
C LEU A 53 3.32 -16.69 -17.80
N PRO A 54 4.06 -15.59 -18.10
CA PRO A 54 3.56 -14.27 -17.80
C PRO A 54 2.30 -13.95 -18.60
N ALA A 55 1.29 -13.40 -17.94
CA ALA A 55 0.07 -12.93 -18.61
C ALA A 55 0.36 -11.78 -19.58
N ASN A 56 1.42 -11.00 -19.28
CA ASN A 56 1.81 -9.83 -20.06
C ASN A 56 3.29 -9.93 -20.52
N PRO A 57 3.59 -10.70 -21.60
CA PRO A 57 4.96 -10.90 -22.06
C PRO A 57 5.70 -9.60 -22.41
N LEU A 58 5.00 -8.62 -22.98
CA LEU A 58 5.57 -7.31 -23.33
C LEU A 58 6.03 -6.49 -22.11
N LEU A 59 5.51 -6.77 -20.92
CA LEU A 59 5.99 -6.20 -19.66
C LEU A 59 7.04 -7.09 -19.00
N ALA A 60 6.87 -8.41 -19.09
CA ALA A 60 7.81 -9.37 -18.49
C ALA A 60 9.19 -9.33 -19.15
N ASP A 61 9.27 -9.25 -20.49
CA ASP A 61 10.53 -9.24 -21.21
C ASP A 61 11.46 -8.06 -20.83
N PRO A 62 11.01 -6.79 -20.80
CA PRO A 62 11.84 -5.69 -20.30
C PRO A 62 12.26 -5.86 -18.83
N MET A 63 11.38 -6.40 -17.96
CA MET A 63 11.72 -6.67 -16.57
C MET A 63 12.81 -7.73 -16.44
N TYR A 64 12.77 -8.76 -17.28
CA TYR A 64 13.81 -9.77 -17.37
C TYR A 64 15.16 -9.18 -17.85
N TRP A 65 15.17 -8.43 -18.95
CA TRP A 65 16.40 -7.84 -19.50
C TRP A 65 17.08 -6.87 -18.53
N ASN A 66 16.29 -6.21 -17.68
CA ASN A 66 16.80 -5.33 -16.63
C ASN A 66 17.10 -6.05 -15.30
N GLY A 67 17.02 -7.38 -15.25
CA GLY A 67 17.35 -8.17 -14.05
C GLY A 67 16.37 -8.00 -12.89
N TYR A 68 15.11 -7.66 -13.21
CA TYR A 68 14.06 -7.56 -12.19
C TYR A 68 13.41 -8.91 -11.88
N ILE A 69 13.34 -9.81 -12.87
CA ILE A 69 12.79 -11.18 -12.76
C ILE A 69 13.69 -12.17 -13.50
N GLU A 70 13.52 -13.46 -13.19
CA GLU A 70 14.13 -14.58 -13.90
C GLU A 70 13.11 -15.26 -14.83
N LYS A 71 13.57 -15.80 -15.98
CA LYS A 71 12.68 -16.48 -16.96
C LYS A 71 12.27 -17.91 -16.56
N VAL A 72 12.86 -18.48 -15.52
CA VAL A 72 12.82 -19.93 -15.26
C VAL A 72 11.64 -20.36 -14.37
N GLY A 73 10.76 -19.43 -13.92
CA GLY A 73 9.65 -19.76 -13.04
C GLY A 73 10.07 -20.02 -11.59
N THR A 74 11.21 -19.51 -11.17
CA THR A 74 11.78 -19.62 -9.82
C THR A 74 11.32 -18.48 -8.89
N GLY A 75 10.62 -17.48 -9.39
CA GLY A 75 10.31 -16.25 -8.66
C GLY A 75 9.55 -16.48 -7.34
N THR A 76 8.57 -17.40 -7.31
CA THR A 76 7.87 -17.74 -6.06
C THR A 76 8.75 -18.55 -5.11
N GLU A 77 9.58 -19.44 -5.64
CA GLU A 77 10.56 -20.20 -4.86
C GLU A 77 11.60 -19.26 -4.24
N ASP A 78 12.04 -18.25 -4.98
CA ASP A 78 12.92 -17.18 -4.50
C ASP A 78 12.31 -16.39 -3.33
N ILE A 79 11.02 -16.07 -3.40
CA ILE A 79 10.31 -15.42 -2.30
C ILE A 79 10.33 -16.33 -1.06
N ILE A 80 10.04 -17.63 -1.22
CA ILE A 80 10.03 -18.61 -0.14
C ILE A 80 11.44 -18.76 0.48
N ASN A 81 12.46 -18.93 -0.36
CA ASN A 81 13.82 -19.12 0.09
C ASN A 81 14.36 -17.88 0.84
N LYS A 82 14.11 -16.69 0.33
CA LYS A 82 14.49 -15.44 1.02
C LYS A 82 13.75 -15.28 2.35
N CYS A 83 12.46 -15.61 2.43
CA CYS A 83 11.77 -15.60 3.72
C CYS A 83 12.44 -16.56 4.71
N ARG A 84 12.81 -17.75 4.28
CA ARG A 84 13.52 -18.74 5.11
C ARG A 84 14.89 -18.24 5.55
N GLU A 85 15.70 -17.68 4.65
CA GLU A 85 17.02 -17.10 4.95
C GLU A 85 16.96 -16.01 6.03
N TYR A 86 15.90 -15.19 6.00
CA TYR A 86 15.67 -14.14 7.01
C TYR A 86 14.92 -14.62 8.26
N GLY A 87 14.70 -15.93 8.43
CA GLY A 87 14.00 -16.50 9.58
C GLY A 87 12.51 -16.11 9.65
N LEU A 88 11.91 -15.71 8.54
CA LEU A 88 10.50 -15.35 8.47
C LEU A 88 9.63 -16.60 8.27
N LYS A 89 8.35 -16.51 8.63
CA LYS A 89 7.36 -17.52 8.27
C LYS A 89 7.29 -17.70 6.76
N THR A 90 6.99 -18.92 6.32
CA THR A 90 6.78 -19.21 4.90
C THR A 90 5.69 -18.27 4.34
N PRO A 91 5.93 -17.63 3.19
CA PRO A 91 4.92 -16.80 2.56
C PRO A 91 3.71 -17.62 2.12
N GLU A 92 2.56 -17.01 2.09
CA GLU A 92 1.30 -17.64 1.70
C GLU A 92 0.82 -17.07 0.38
N PHE A 93 0.22 -17.91 -0.45
CA PHE A 93 -0.35 -17.56 -1.74
C PHE A 93 -1.84 -17.90 -1.72
N TYR A 94 -2.66 -17.00 -2.23
CA TYR A 94 -4.11 -17.20 -2.32
C TYR A 94 -4.59 -16.85 -3.72
N GLN A 95 -5.54 -17.61 -4.21
CA GLN A 95 -6.27 -17.34 -5.44
C GLN A 95 -7.75 -17.46 -5.14
N GLU A 96 -8.41 -16.35 -5.12
CA GLU A 96 -9.88 -16.21 -5.06
C GLU A 96 -10.34 -15.47 -6.32
N GLU A 97 -10.97 -14.31 -6.19
CA GLU A 97 -11.22 -13.41 -7.33
C GLU A 97 -9.91 -12.79 -7.81
N ASP A 98 -9.05 -12.37 -6.87
CA ASP A 98 -7.73 -11.82 -7.09
C ASP A 98 -6.63 -12.79 -6.61
N PHE A 99 -5.41 -12.65 -7.16
CA PHE A 99 -4.24 -13.35 -6.63
C PHE A 99 -3.58 -12.51 -5.53
N ARG A 100 -3.23 -13.14 -4.41
CA ARG A 100 -2.64 -12.47 -3.25
C ARG A 100 -1.42 -13.22 -2.74
N VAL A 101 -0.37 -12.44 -2.45
CA VAL A 101 0.84 -12.92 -1.76
C VAL A 101 0.92 -12.28 -0.39
N VAL A 102 1.11 -13.09 0.65
CA VAL A 102 1.32 -12.65 2.03
C VAL A 102 2.74 -12.97 2.45
N ILE A 103 3.49 -11.96 2.86
CA ILE A 103 4.87 -12.07 3.34
C ILE A 103 4.87 -11.62 4.82
N TRP A 104 5.13 -12.55 5.71
CA TRP A 104 5.16 -12.29 7.15
C TRP A 104 6.41 -11.49 7.54
N ARG A 105 6.27 -10.62 8.52
CA ARG A 105 7.39 -9.89 9.11
C ARG A 105 7.96 -10.67 10.28
N ALA A 106 9.20 -10.35 10.68
CA ALA A 106 9.74 -10.88 11.92
C ALA A 106 8.88 -10.43 13.11
N ASP A 107 8.57 -11.35 14.01
CA ASP A 107 7.89 -11.03 15.26
C ASP A 107 8.85 -10.18 16.11
N ASN A 108 8.71 -8.86 16.04
CA ASN A 108 9.32 -7.97 17.02
C ASN A 108 8.53 -8.11 18.32
N GLU A 109 8.87 -9.12 19.13
CA GLU A 109 8.45 -9.20 20.53
C GLU A 109 9.12 -8.06 21.31
N GLY A 110 8.51 -6.91 21.26
CA GLY A 110 8.98 -5.77 22.03
C GLY A 110 8.39 -4.46 21.58
N SER A 111 7.22 -4.16 22.04
CA SER A 111 6.49 -2.89 22.04
C SER A 111 5.27 -2.81 21.12
N VAL A 112 4.13 -2.85 21.76
CA VAL A 112 2.82 -2.23 21.53
C VAL A 112 1.66 -3.24 21.72
N PRO A 113 0.58 -2.88 22.41
CA PRO A 113 -0.44 -3.79 22.93
C PRO A 113 -1.23 -4.49 21.82
N LYS A 114 -1.56 -5.76 22.09
CA LYS A 114 -2.46 -6.59 21.29
C LYS A 114 -3.78 -5.85 21.03
N ARG A 115 -4.07 -5.58 19.78
CA ARG A 115 -5.44 -5.44 19.28
C ARG A 115 -5.66 -6.54 18.26
N SER A 116 -6.36 -7.57 18.70
CA SER A 116 -7.02 -8.53 17.86
C SER A 116 -8.15 -7.81 17.15
N ASN A 117 -8.14 -7.84 15.81
CA ASN A 117 -9.36 -7.89 15.00
C ASN A 117 -8.95 -8.14 13.56
N ASP A 118 -9.33 -9.30 13.06
CA ASP A 118 -9.41 -9.65 11.65
C ASP A 118 -10.51 -8.79 10.99
N ASP A 119 -10.20 -7.52 10.73
CA ASP A 119 -11.09 -6.65 9.99
C ASP A 119 -10.33 -6.06 8.80
N PRO A 120 -10.69 -6.41 7.55
CA PRO A 120 -10.02 -5.92 6.35
C PRO A 120 -10.18 -4.40 6.12
N LYS A 121 -10.76 -3.67 7.09
CA LYS A 121 -10.97 -2.23 7.04
C LYS A 121 -9.94 -1.39 7.79
N ALA A 122 -8.93 -1.99 8.43
CA ALA A 122 -7.87 -1.21 9.09
C ALA A 122 -6.74 -0.84 8.10
N PHE A 123 -7.07 -0.15 7.02
CA PHE A 123 -6.13 0.67 6.30
C PHE A 123 -5.70 1.79 7.25
N GLN A 124 -4.58 1.64 7.94
CA GLN A 124 -3.84 2.84 8.35
C GLN A 124 -3.15 3.35 7.08
N SER A 125 -3.93 4.09 6.29
CA SER A 125 -3.40 4.97 5.26
C SER A 125 -2.26 5.77 5.86
N VAL A 126 -1.16 5.90 5.14
CA VAL A 126 -0.24 7.05 5.35
C VAL A 126 -1.17 8.26 5.47
N PRO A 127 -1.14 9.00 6.61
CA PRO A 127 -2.11 10.08 6.81
C PRO A 127 -2.09 10.96 5.57
N THR A 128 -3.25 11.12 4.96
CA THR A 128 -3.41 11.98 3.79
C THR A 128 -2.99 13.39 4.14
N ASP A 129 -2.61 14.20 3.16
CA ASP A 129 -2.28 15.60 3.40
C ASP A 129 -3.44 16.34 4.11
N GLU A 130 -4.69 15.87 3.91
CA GLU A 130 -5.90 16.34 4.58
C GLU A 130 -5.88 16.00 6.09
N GLU A 131 -5.53 14.77 6.46
CA GLU A 131 -5.44 14.32 7.85
C GLU A 131 -4.30 14.99 8.60
N LYS A 132 -3.11 15.11 7.96
CA LYS A 132 -1.96 15.84 8.52
C LYS A 132 -2.28 17.31 8.74
N LEU A 133 -3.05 17.92 7.84
CA LEU A 133 -3.49 19.30 7.94
C LEU A 133 -4.46 19.49 9.10
N LEU A 134 -5.42 18.60 9.27
CA LEU A 134 -6.37 18.63 10.40
C LEU A 134 -5.65 18.42 11.73
N GLU A 135 -4.65 17.55 11.80
CA GLU A 135 -3.84 17.32 13.00
C GLU A 135 -3.00 18.56 13.36
N ALA A 136 -2.35 19.17 12.37
CA ALA A 136 -1.59 20.42 12.58
C ALA A 136 -2.47 21.58 13.06
N ILE A 137 -3.71 21.66 12.57
CA ILE A 137 -4.71 22.65 13.02
C ILE A 137 -5.19 22.34 14.43
N LYS A 138 -5.39 21.07 14.81
CA LYS A 138 -5.74 20.69 16.19
C LYS A 138 -4.70 21.13 17.21
N GLU A 139 -3.41 20.96 16.88
CA GLU A 139 -2.31 21.36 17.74
C GLU A 139 -2.16 22.88 17.81
N THR A 140 -2.36 23.58 16.70
CA THR A 140 -2.19 25.03 16.61
C THR A 140 -3.36 25.65 15.83
N PRO A 141 -4.49 25.99 16.48
CA PRO A 141 -5.67 26.51 15.80
C PRO A 141 -5.47 27.85 15.08
N SER A 142 -4.45 28.61 15.45
CA SER A 142 -4.10 29.91 14.84
C SER A 142 -3.10 29.79 13.69
N ILE A 143 -2.69 28.58 13.31
CA ILE A 143 -1.68 28.34 12.28
C ILE A 143 -2.07 28.95 10.94
N SER A 144 -1.14 29.65 10.30
CA SER A 144 -1.33 30.26 8.97
C SER A 144 -1.18 29.21 7.86
N ARG A 145 -1.73 29.51 6.67
CA ARG A 145 -1.56 28.64 5.49
C ARG A 145 -0.09 28.51 5.07
N ALA A 146 0.69 29.57 5.22
CA ALA A 146 2.13 29.55 4.93
C ALA A 146 2.90 28.63 5.89
N GLU A 147 2.56 28.64 7.17
CA GLU A 147 3.14 27.73 8.17
C GLU A 147 2.70 26.27 7.93
N LEU A 148 1.43 26.03 7.58
CA LEU A 148 0.96 24.71 7.19
C LEU A 148 1.73 24.18 5.98
N SER A 149 1.97 25.01 4.96
CA SER A 149 2.77 24.66 3.79
C SER A 149 4.18 24.21 4.17
N LYS A 150 4.87 24.97 5.04
CA LYS A 150 6.21 24.64 5.52
C LYS A 150 6.22 23.35 6.36
N ARG A 151 5.26 23.21 7.27
CA ARG A 151 5.17 22.07 8.19
C ARG A 151 4.86 20.76 7.47
N LEU A 152 3.95 20.80 6.50
CA LEU A 152 3.51 19.62 5.72
C LEU A 152 4.38 19.35 4.49
N LYS A 153 5.32 20.26 4.15
CA LYS A 153 6.17 20.20 2.95
C LYS A 153 5.36 20.10 1.65
N ILE A 154 4.24 20.80 1.58
CA ILE A 154 3.37 20.92 0.41
C ILE A 154 3.22 22.39 -0.01
N SER A 155 2.84 22.65 -1.27
CA SER A 155 2.69 24.03 -1.74
C SER A 155 1.53 24.76 -1.07
N GLU A 156 1.62 26.08 -0.92
CA GLU A 156 0.51 26.89 -0.38
C GLU A 156 -0.78 26.76 -1.21
N ARG A 157 -0.64 26.57 -2.53
CA ARG A 157 -1.76 26.29 -3.42
C ARG A 157 -2.48 25.00 -3.04
N GLN A 158 -1.74 23.98 -2.64
CA GLN A 158 -2.26 22.68 -2.22
C GLN A 158 -2.93 22.80 -0.85
N VAL A 159 -2.31 23.52 0.10
CA VAL A 159 -2.92 23.85 1.41
C VAL A 159 -4.23 24.58 1.22
N ARG A 160 -4.29 25.59 0.31
CA ARG A 160 -5.50 26.34 0.00
C ARG A 160 -6.59 25.42 -0.54
N LYS A 161 -6.28 24.58 -1.51
CA LYS A 161 -7.23 23.62 -2.11
C LYS A 161 -7.83 22.71 -1.03
N ILE A 162 -7.01 22.13 -0.15
CA ILE A 162 -7.47 21.24 0.93
C ILE A 162 -8.33 21.99 1.94
N THR A 163 -7.90 23.18 2.38
CA THR A 163 -8.69 23.99 3.34
C THR A 163 -10.03 24.44 2.76
N ASP A 164 -10.10 24.77 1.48
CA ASP A 164 -11.33 25.19 0.82
C ASP A 164 -12.30 23.99 0.67
N GLN A 165 -11.79 22.81 0.30
CA GLN A 165 -12.58 21.57 0.25
C GLN A 165 -13.15 21.18 1.64
N LEU A 166 -12.34 21.28 2.70
CA LEU A 166 -12.79 21.00 4.07
C LEU A 166 -13.85 22.00 4.56
N ARG A 167 -13.78 23.26 4.10
CA ARG A 167 -14.80 24.27 4.38
C ARG A 167 -16.11 23.98 3.65
N GLU A 168 -16.06 23.58 2.38
CA GLU A 168 -17.22 23.16 1.61
C GLU A 168 -17.93 21.95 2.23
N LYS A 169 -17.15 21.00 2.76
CA LYS A 169 -17.67 19.84 3.50
C LYS A 169 -18.21 20.18 4.91
N GLY A 170 -18.08 21.43 5.37
CA GLY A 170 -18.48 21.86 6.71
C GLY A 170 -17.60 21.34 7.86
N VAL A 171 -16.48 20.68 7.56
CA VAL A 171 -15.56 20.09 8.55
C VAL A 171 -14.65 21.14 9.16
N LEU A 172 -14.32 22.20 8.42
CA LEU A 172 -13.39 23.25 8.86
C LEU A 172 -14.05 24.63 8.70
N ILE A 173 -13.98 25.45 9.75
CA ILE A 173 -14.46 26.84 9.74
C ILE A 173 -13.30 27.74 10.19
N ARG A 174 -13.25 28.97 9.67
CA ARG A 174 -12.30 29.97 10.13
C ARG A 174 -13.05 31.16 10.74
N GLU A 175 -12.85 31.42 12.01
CA GLU A 175 -13.39 32.59 12.71
C GLU A 175 -12.31 33.69 12.81
N GLY A 176 -12.68 34.96 12.53
CA GLY A 176 -11.80 36.11 12.75
C GLY A 176 -10.95 36.57 11.55
N GLY A 177 -11.36 36.26 10.32
CA GLY A 177 -10.69 36.75 9.11
C GLY A 177 -9.27 36.19 8.89
N ASN A 178 -8.34 36.99 8.34
CA ASN A 178 -6.99 36.52 7.98
C ASN A 178 -6.10 36.13 9.18
N SER A 179 -6.34 36.67 10.36
CA SER A 179 -5.64 36.35 11.62
C SER A 179 -6.49 35.46 12.54
N GLY A 180 -7.55 34.86 12.03
CA GLY A 180 -8.52 34.09 12.80
C GLY A 180 -8.05 32.65 13.11
N LYS A 181 -8.84 31.99 13.99
CA LYS A 181 -8.61 30.60 14.39
C LYS A 181 -9.38 29.63 13.51
N TRP A 182 -8.81 28.47 13.27
CA TRP A 182 -9.47 27.35 12.63
C TRP A 182 -10.27 26.57 13.67
N ILE A 183 -11.50 26.23 13.34
CA ILE A 183 -12.40 25.39 14.16
C ILE A 183 -12.73 24.14 13.35
N ILE A 184 -12.53 22.97 13.97
CA ILE A 184 -12.88 21.68 13.38
C ILE A 184 -14.21 21.25 13.96
N ASN A 185 -15.24 21.16 13.10
CA ASN A 185 -16.52 20.59 13.45
C ASN A 185 -16.42 19.06 13.41
N ARG A 186 -16.68 18.40 14.55
CA ARG A 186 -16.90 16.95 14.58
C ARG A 186 -18.36 16.70 14.16
N THR A 187 -18.54 16.03 13.04
CA THR A 187 -19.82 15.37 12.71
C THR A 187 -19.88 14.04 13.43
#